data_8e4afffcb2df2778fd093282e45c61e9
#
_entry.id   8e4afffcb2df2778fd093282e45c61e9
#
_cell.length_a   1.000
_cell.length_b   1.000
_cell.length_c   1.000
_cell.angle_alpha   90.00
_cell.angle_beta   90.00
_cell.angle_gamma   90.00
#
_symmetry.space_group_name_H-M   'P 1'
#
loop_
_entity.id
_entity.type
_entity.pdbx_description
1 polymer ?
#
loop_
_entity_poly.entity_id
_entity_poly.type
_entity_poly.pdbx_seq_one_letter_code
_entity_poly.pdbx_strand_id
1 'polypeptide(L)'
;AYIGNNATGDNTYMNQKLVHTKDPFQNYGDDTHAYAVYKILYDAVADGLIEDDFATTDWEGCKGMINNGEIGCMVLGSWAYPQMEAAGENGADIGYMPFPITVNGEQYASAGADYSYGINANATDDEKAAAMVFVKWMTEKSGFSYNEDGLPVAAGSTDTKLSFDGVTFLEDEPALAGEEDFLNEMNAESELNINAGGDSKIQAIIEHASNGDKTFDEIMDEWNTAWSDAQESNGIEVTE
;
A
#
# COMPACT_ATOMS: atom_id res chain seq x y z
N ALA A 1 0.21 -0.10 -3.25
CA ALA A 1 -1.03 -0.81 -3.54
C ALA A 1 -2.19 0.17 -3.74
N TYR A 2 -2.37 1.16 -2.87
CA TYR A 2 -3.53 2.07 -2.96
C TYR A 2 -3.51 3.03 -4.14
N ILE A 3 -2.36 3.35 -4.69
CA ILE A 3 -2.23 4.24 -5.85
C ILE A 3 -2.43 3.55 -7.20
N GLY A 4 -2.50 2.23 -7.20
CA GLY A 4 -2.62 1.41 -8.40
C GLY A 4 -3.97 0.67 -8.44
N ASN A 5 -3.92 -0.66 -8.32
CA ASN A 5 -5.07 -1.53 -8.49
C ASN A 5 -6.27 -1.16 -7.59
N ASN A 6 -6.04 -0.83 -6.32
CA ASN A 6 -7.12 -0.50 -5.39
C ASN A 6 -7.80 0.83 -5.70
N ALA A 7 -7.07 1.81 -6.23
CA ALA A 7 -7.61 3.12 -6.60
C ALA A 7 -8.24 3.13 -8.00
N THR A 8 -8.11 2.04 -8.76
CA THR A 8 -8.70 1.89 -10.10
C THR A 8 -9.75 0.78 -10.18
N GLY A 9 -9.76 -0.14 -9.22
CA GLY A 9 -10.57 -1.35 -9.26
C GLY A 9 -10.12 -2.36 -10.33
N ASP A 10 -8.88 -2.24 -10.78
CA ASP A 10 -8.31 -3.03 -11.89
C ASP A 10 -7.02 -3.73 -11.43
N ASN A 11 -7.06 -5.05 -11.34
CA ASN A 11 -5.93 -5.85 -10.87
C ASN A 11 -4.76 -5.95 -11.87
N THR A 12 -4.93 -5.42 -13.08
CA THR A 12 -3.87 -5.33 -14.10
C THR A 12 -3.19 -3.96 -14.12
N TYR A 13 -3.80 -2.95 -13.50
CA TYR A 13 -3.38 -1.56 -13.67
C TYR A 13 -1.91 -1.34 -13.33
N MET A 14 -1.47 -1.75 -12.14
CA MET A 14 -0.13 -1.44 -11.65
C MET A 14 0.98 -2.07 -12.49
N ASN A 15 0.80 -3.33 -12.91
CA ASN A 15 1.86 -4.09 -13.57
C ASN A 15 1.76 -4.13 -15.10
N GLN A 16 0.61 -3.76 -15.68
CA GLN A 16 0.41 -3.87 -17.13
C GLN A 16 0.02 -2.55 -17.79
N LYS A 17 -0.81 -1.70 -17.12
CA LYS A 17 -1.36 -0.49 -17.74
C LYS A 17 -0.61 0.76 -17.38
N LEU A 18 -0.22 0.93 -16.11
CA LEU A 18 0.39 2.16 -15.61
C LEU A 18 1.59 2.61 -16.46
N VAL A 19 2.45 1.67 -16.87
CA VAL A 19 3.64 1.97 -17.69
C VAL A 19 3.30 2.49 -19.08
N HIS A 20 2.11 2.16 -19.59
CA HIS A 20 1.59 2.56 -20.90
C HIS A 20 0.59 3.70 -20.85
N THR A 21 0.24 4.17 -19.62
CA THR A 21 -0.75 5.23 -19.44
C THR A 21 -0.11 6.59 -19.63
N LYS A 22 -0.77 7.43 -20.43
CA LYS A 22 -0.39 8.83 -20.56
C LYS A 22 -0.87 9.62 -19.34
N ASP A 23 0.01 10.42 -18.78
CA ASP A 23 -0.30 11.32 -17.65
C ASP A 23 -1.03 10.59 -16.48
N PRO A 24 -0.48 9.46 -15.93
CA PRO A 24 -1.20 8.62 -14.97
C PRO A 24 -1.48 9.30 -13.62
N PHE A 25 -0.86 10.43 -13.36
CA PHE A 25 -1.05 11.23 -12.15
C PHE A 25 -2.00 12.41 -12.35
N GLN A 26 -2.68 12.50 -13.49
CA GLN A 26 -3.66 13.56 -13.75
C GLN A 26 -4.92 13.41 -12.89
N ASN A 27 -5.65 14.50 -12.76
CA ASN A 27 -7.00 14.48 -12.18
C ASN A 27 -8.00 13.89 -13.19
N TYR A 28 -8.49 12.70 -12.90
CA TYR A 28 -9.51 12.03 -13.73
C TYR A 28 -10.93 12.57 -13.52
N GLY A 29 -11.10 13.52 -12.59
CA GLY A 29 -12.40 14.15 -12.30
C GLY A 29 -13.31 13.32 -11.40
N ASP A 30 -12.79 12.27 -10.82
CA ASP A 30 -13.41 11.39 -9.83
C ASP A 30 -12.44 11.08 -8.70
N ASP A 31 -12.90 10.37 -7.67
CA ASP A 31 -12.08 10.01 -6.52
C ASP A 31 -11.32 8.70 -6.76
N THR A 32 -10.67 8.57 -7.92
CA THR A 32 -9.92 7.37 -8.31
C THR A 32 -8.47 7.68 -8.70
N HIS A 33 -7.67 6.63 -8.93
CA HIS A 33 -6.27 6.69 -9.34
C HIS A 33 -5.32 7.32 -8.31
N ALA A 34 -4.07 7.46 -8.67
CA ALA A 34 -3.02 7.99 -7.80
C ALA A 34 -3.30 9.45 -7.38
N TYR A 35 -3.88 10.26 -8.27
CA TYR A 35 -4.23 11.65 -7.97
C TYR A 35 -5.12 11.75 -6.73
N ALA A 36 -6.21 10.98 -6.68
CA ALA A 36 -7.14 11.03 -5.54
C ALA A 36 -6.48 10.58 -4.24
N VAL A 37 -5.67 9.53 -4.29
CA VAL A 37 -4.96 9.00 -3.10
C VAL A 37 -3.97 10.01 -2.53
N TYR A 38 -3.11 10.57 -3.38
CA TYR A 38 -2.11 11.55 -2.94
C TYR A 38 -2.73 12.89 -2.55
N LYS A 39 -3.89 13.23 -3.16
CA LYS A 39 -4.61 14.44 -2.77
C LYS A 39 -5.11 14.40 -1.33
N ILE A 40 -5.56 13.24 -0.85
CA ILE A 40 -5.93 13.06 0.57
C ILE A 40 -4.75 13.41 1.48
N LEU A 41 -3.54 12.96 1.14
CA LEU A 41 -2.33 13.27 1.90
C LEU A 41 -2.01 14.76 1.85
N TYR A 42 -2.01 15.37 0.66
CA TYR A 42 -1.74 16.79 0.48
C TYR A 42 -2.74 17.66 1.28
N ASP A 43 -4.04 17.37 1.14
CA ASP A 43 -5.11 18.14 1.79
C ASP A 43 -5.02 18.01 3.33
N ALA A 44 -4.75 16.80 3.84
CA ALA A 44 -4.59 16.59 5.28
C ALA A 44 -3.46 17.46 5.87
N VAL A 45 -2.35 17.59 5.15
CA VAL A 45 -1.22 18.44 5.55
C VAL A 45 -1.58 19.92 5.43
N ALA A 46 -2.15 20.33 4.29
CA ALA A 46 -2.53 21.73 4.03
C ALA A 46 -3.59 22.25 5.02
N ASP A 47 -4.48 21.36 5.48
CA ASP A 47 -5.51 21.65 6.47
C ASP A 47 -5.00 21.56 7.92
N GLY A 48 -3.74 21.21 8.13
CA GLY A 48 -3.12 21.12 9.46
C GLY A 48 -3.64 19.93 10.28
N LEU A 49 -3.98 18.83 9.64
CA LEU A 49 -4.49 17.60 10.27
C LEU A 49 -3.39 16.57 10.60
N ILE A 50 -2.14 16.99 10.56
CA ILE A 50 -0.97 16.16 10.87
C ILE A 50 -0.24 16.70 12.11
N GLU A 51 0.70 15.90 12.64
CA GLU A 51 1.58 16.34 13.73
C GLU A 51 2.49 17.49 13.31
N ASP A 52 2.90 18.33 14.28
CA ASP A 52 3.77 19.50 14.05
C ASP A 52 5.17 19.11 13.54
N ASP A 53 5.68 17.94 13.94
CA ASP A 53 7.01 17.43 13.57
C ASP A 53 6.92 16.13 12.76
N PHE A 54 6.27 16.19 11.60
CA PHE A 54 6.09 15.06 10.70
C PHE A 54 7.39 14.48 10.12
N ALA A 55 8.51 15.22 10.23
CA ALA A 55 9.81 14.75 9.75
C ALA A 55 10.48 13.76 10.72
N THR A 56 10.05 13.71 11.96
CA THR A 56 10.60 12.83 13.01
C THR A 56 9.55 11.92 13.66
N THR A 57 8.54 11.53 12.91
CA THR A 57 7.48 10.62 13.36
C THR A 57 8.06 9.37 14.02
N ASP A 58 7.71 9.15 15.29
CA ASP A 58 8.08 7.97 16.05
C ASP A 58 7.04 6.86 15.83
N TRP A 59 7.37 5.88 15.02
CA TRP A 59 6.51 4.73 14.74
C TRP A 59 6.04 4.01 16.01
N GLU A 60 6.92 3.76 16.97
CA GLU A 60 6.53 3.06 18.20
C GLU A 60 5.65 3.96 19.09
N GLY A 61 5.95 5.27 19.15
CA GLY A 61 5.14 6.25 19.88
C GLY A 61 3.76 6.43 19.29
N CYS A 62 3.61 6.45 17.97
CA CYS A 62 2.32 6.60 17.29
C CYS A 62 1.27 5.56 17.70
N LYS A 63 1.69 4.34 18.03
CA LYS A 63 0.78 3.29 18.53
C LYS A 63 0.10 3.70 19.85
N GLY A 64 0.87 4.30 20.76
CA GLY A 64 0.33 4.86 21.99
C GLY A 64 -0.55 6.08 21.74
N MET A 65 -0.15 6.94 20.81
CA MET A 65 -0.88 8.18 20.50
C MET A 65 -2.28 7.88 19.93
N ILE A 66 -2.41 6.91 19.01
CA ILE A 66 -3.74 6.51 18.50
C ILE A 66 -4.57 5.83 19.59
N ASN A 67 -3.95 5.00 20.44
CA ASN A 67 -4.64 4.36 21.56
C ASN A 67 -5.17 5.37 22.59
N ASN A 68 -4.46 6.47 22.80
CA ASN A 68 -4.86 7.55 23.72
C ASN A 68 -5.76 8.61 23.06
N GLY A 69 -6.05 8.50 21.77
CA GLY A 69 -6.88 9.46 21.02
C GLY A 69 -6.17 10.77 20.68
N GLU A 70 -4.85 10.81 20.72
CA GLU A 70 -4.02 11.94 20.27
C GLU A 70 -3.91 12.01 18.75
N ILE A 71 -3.98 10.84 18.09
CA ILE A 71 -4.09 10.67 16.63
C ILE A 71 -5.48 10.13 16.32
N GLY A 72 -6.19 10.76 15.38
CA GLY A 72 -7.54 10.38 14.99
C GLY A 72 -7.60 9.19 14.03
N CYS A 73 -6.63 9.05 13.14
CA CYS A 73 -6.52 7.93 12.21
C CYS A 73 -5.09 7.70 11.72
N MET A 74 -4.80 6.49 11.28
CA MET A 74 -3.56 6.10 10.63
C MET A 74 -3.87 5.19 9.43
N VAL A 75 -3.10 5.32 8.35
CA VAL A 75 -3.26 4.48 7.15
C VAL A 75 -2.19 3.40 7.15
N LEU A 76 -2.59 2.18 7.45
CA LEU A 76 -1.70 1.03 7.61
C LEU A 76 -2.39 -0.28 7.17
N GLY A 77 -1.63 -1.37 7.13
CA GLY A 77 -2.19 -2.70 6.94
C GLY A 77 -2.86 -3.24 8.21
N SER A 78 -3.68 -4.29 8.07
CA SER A 78 -4.38 -4.95 9.18
C SER A 78 -3.45 -5.44 10.29
N TRP A 79 -2.24 -5.83 9.96
CA TRP A 79 -1.18 -6.26 10.89
C TRP A 79 -0.82 -5.21 11.97
N ALA A 80 -1.09 -3.93 11.71
CA ALA A 80 -0.80 -2.86 12.66
C ALA A 80 -1.89 -2.74 13.74
N TYR A 81 -3.10 -3.18 13.46
CA TYR A 81 -4.26 -3.06 14.36
C TYR A 81 -4.00 -3.69 15.74
N PRO A 82 -3.58 -4.97 15.87
CA PRO A 82 -3.35 -5.57 17.18
C PRO A 82 -2.22 -4.89 17.97
N GLN A 83 -1.24 -4.28 17.27
CA GLN A 83 -0.17 -3.53 17.92
C GLN A 83 -0.70 -2.24 18.56
N MET A 84 -1.64 -1.57 17.89
CA MET A 84 -2.29 -0.37 18.40
C MET A 84 -3.26 -0.68 19.53
N GLU A 85 -4.05 -1.77 19.42
CA GLU A 85 -4.89 -2.24 20.53
C GLU A 85 -4.09 -2.50 21.80
N ALA A 86 -2.92 -3.14 21.67
CA ALA A 86 -2.06 -3.52 22.78
C ALA A 86 -1.23 -2.36 23.36
N ALA A 87 -1.18 -1.20 22.70
CA ALA A 87 -0.32 -0.08 23.10
C ALA A 87 -0.82 0.73 24.30
N GLY A 88 -2.04 0.48 24.80
CA GLY A 88 -2.61 1.18 25.94
C GLY A 88 -3.91 0.58 26.44
N GLU A 89 -4.66 1.35 27.24
CA GLU A 89 -5.88 0.87 27.91
C GLU A 89 -7.15 1.02 27.04
N ASN A 90 -7.09 1.79 25.96
CA ASN A 90 -8.25 2.13 25.13
C ASN A 90 -8.33 1.35 23.81
N GLY A 91 -7.69 0.18 23.73
CA GLY A 91 -7.67 -0.64 22.52
C GLY A 91 -9.07 -0.96 21.97
N ALA A 92 -10.07 -1.11 22.84
CA ALA A 92 -11.46 -1.37 22.44
C ALA A 92 -12.13 -0.19 21.68
N ASP A 93 -11.55 1.00 21.74
CA ASP A 93 -12.06 2.20 21.05
C ASP A 93 -11.46 2.37 19.65
N ILE A 94 -10.48 1.53 19.29
CA ILE A 94 -9.84 1.57 17.98
C ILE A 94 -10.67 0.74 16.99
N GLY A 95 -11.02 1.34 15.85
CA GLY A 95 -11.69 0.66 14.76
C GLY A 95 -10.78 0.46 13.54
N TYR A 96 -11.11 -0.50 12.70
CA TYR A 96 -10.46 -0.72 11.42
C TYR A 96 -11.46 -0.52 10.28
N MET A 97 -11.07 0.22 9.25
CA MET A 97 -11.92 0.50 8.09
C MET A 97 -11.12 0.44 6.79
N PRO A 98 -11.77 0.17 5.64
CA PRO A 98 -11.12 0.27 4.34
C PRO A 98 -10.62 1.68 4.08
N PHE A 99 -9.59 1.81 3.23
CA PHE A 99 -9.14 3.12 2.75
C PHE A 99 -10.31 3.84 2.03
N PRO A 100 -10.55 5.13 2.29
CA PRO A 100 -11.77 5.84 1.86
C PRO A 100 -11.77 6.25 0.38
N ILE A 101 -11.44 5.31 -0.50
CA ILE A 101 -11.55 5.44 -1.96
C ILE A 101 -12.61 4.46 -2.45
N THR A 102 -13.55 4.95 -3.24
CA THR A 102 -14.64 4.14 -3.81
C THR A 102 -14.59 4.22 -5.33
N VAL A 103 -14.45 3.08 -5.97
CA VAL A 103 -14.43 2.96 -7.42
C VAL A 103 -15.69 2.24 -7.89
N ASN A 104 -16.53 2.89 -8.68
CA ASN A 104 -17.79 2.34 -9.16
C ASN A 104 -18.74 1.81 -8.05
N GLY A 105 -18.67 2.40 -6.86
CA GLY A 105 -19.50 2.01 -5.71
C GLY A 105 -18.90 0.89 -4.87
N GLU A 106 -17.71 0.41 -5.16
CA GLU A 106 -17.00 -0.64 -4.44
C GLU A 106 -15.69 -0.10 -3.83
N GLN A 107 -15.27 -0.69 -2.72
CA GLN A 107 -13.97 -0.45 -2.11
C GLN A 107 -13.07 -1.67 -2.31
N TYR A 108 -11.82 -1.41 -2.63
CA TYR A 108 -10.85 -2.46 -2.93
C TYR A 108 -9.70 -2.45 -1.93
N ALA A 109 -9.12 -3.61 -1.69
CA ALA A 109 -7.89 -3.77 -0.93
C ALA A 109 -7.01 -4.85 -1.56
N SER A 110 -5.72 -4.78 -1.31
CA SER A 110 -4.78 -5.84 -1.65
C SER A 110 -4.57 -6.75 -0.45
N ALA A 111 -4.56 -8.05 -0.70
CA ALA A 111 -4.15 -9.04 0.27
C ALA A 111 -2.94 -9.78 -0.30
N GLY A 112 -1.85 -9.83 0.43
CA GLY A 112 -0.61 -10.50 0.02
C GLY A 112 -0.01 -11.32 1.14
N ALA A 113 0.89 -12.26 0.77
CA ALA A 113 1.68 -12.99 1.74
C ALA A 113 2.65 -12.04 2.45
N ASP A 114 2.55 -11.93 3.76
CA ASP A 114 3.40 -11.04 4.56
C ASP A 114 4.65 -11.78 5.03
N TYR A 115 4.46 -12.92 5.72
CA TYR A 115 5.57 -13.73 6.25
C TYR A 115 5.89 -14.90 5.33
N SER A 116 7.18 -15.07 5.00
CA SER A 116 7.68 -16.17 4.18
C SER A 116 8.50 -17.15 4.98
N TYR A 117 8.37 -18.44 4.68
CA TYR A 117 9.20 -19.50 5.25
C TYR A 117 10.14 -20.07 4.20
N GLY A 118 11.44 -20.02 4.50
CA GLY A 118 12.47 -20.68 3.69
C GLY A 118 12.99 -21.94 4.39
N ILE A 119 13.11 -23.06 3.68
CA ILE A 119 13.78 -24.25 4.17
C ILE A 119 15.16 -24.34 3.53
N ASN A 120 16.19 -24.44 4.36
CA ASN A 120 17.57 -24.52 3.89
C ASN A 120 17.78 -25.72 2.95
N ALA A 121 18.15 -25.44 1.71
CA ALA A 121 18.38 -26.48 0.69
C ALA A 121 19.52 -27.45 1.07
N ASN A 122 20.48 -27.04 1.91
CA ASN A 122 21.60 -27.81 2.35
C ASN A 122 21.37 -28.61 3.66
N ALA A 123 20.18 -28.49 4.27
CA ALA A 123 19.80 -29.29 5.42
C ALA A 123 19.64 -30.76 5.03
N THR A 124 19.79 -31.66 6.00
CA THR A 124 19.53 -33.10 5.81
C THR A 124 18.05 -33.35 5.51
N ASP A 125 17.72 -34.51 4.93
CA ASP A 125 16.35 -34.86 4.59
C ASP A 125 15.44 -34.91 5.82
N ASP A 126 15.96 -35.39 6.98
CA ASP A 126 15.21 -35.41 8.22
C ASP A 126 14.92 -33.99 8.76
N GLU A 127 15.89 -33.09 8.68
CA GLU A 127 15.72 -31.67 9.05
C GLU A 127 14.72 -30.96 8.13
N LYS A 128 14.79 -31.21 6.82
CA LYS A 128 13.80 -30.68 5.86
C LYS A 128 12.42 -31.19 6.16
N ALA A 129 12.26 -32.48 6.45
CA ALA A 129 10.98 -33.07 6.81
C ALA A 129 10.41 -32.45 8.09
N ALA A 130 11.24 -32.25 9.12
CA ALA A 130 10.83 -31.59 10.36
C ALA A 130 10.43 -30.13 10.12
N ALA A 131 11.19 -29.38 9.31
CA ALA A 131 10.88 -28.01 8.94
C ALA A 131 9.54 -27.90 8.19
N MET A 132 9.25 -28.82 7.26
CA MET A 132 7.96 -28.88 6.57
C MET A 132 6.78 -29.13 7.52
N VAL A 133 6.94 -29.97 8.52
CA VAL A 133 5.91 -30.19 9.56
C VAL A 133 5.66 -28.90 10.34
N PHE A 134 6.72 -28.17 10.69
CA PHE A 134 6.60 -26.86 11.36
C PHE A 134 5.87 -25.82 10.48
N VAL A 135 6.29 -25.65 9.23
CA VAL A 135 5.65 -24.72 8.28
C VAL A 135 4.16 -25.07 8.13
N LYS A 136 3.85 -26.36 7.93
CA LYS A 136 2.46 -26.81 7.81
C LYS A 136 1.65 -26.53 9.07
N TRP A 137 2.21 -26.75 10.25
CA TRP A 137 1.55 -26.40 11.50
C TRP A 137 1.32 -24.90 11.64
N MET A 138 2.32 -24.08 11.29
CA MET A 138 2.22 -22.61 11.33
C MET A 138 1.09 -22.11 10.43
N THR A 139 0.98 -22.62 9.22
CA THR A 139 0.00 -22.14 8.22
C THR A 139 -1.40 -22.68 8.44
N GLU A 140 -1.56 -23.88 8.99
CA GLU A 140 -2.86 -24.55 9.06
C GLU A 140 -3.47 -24.58 10.48
N LYS A 141 -2.62 -24.51 11.54
CA LYS A 141 -3.06 -24.86 12.91
C LYS A 141 -2.59 -23.92 14.01
N SER A 142 -1.63 -23.05 13.78
CA SER A 142 -1.08 -22.19 14.82
C SER A 142 -2.05 -21.08 15.25
N GLY A 143 -2.99 -20.73 14.40
CA GLY A 143 -3.83 -19.53 14.56
C GLY A 143 -3.05 -18.23 14.35
N PHE A 144 -1.85 -18.29 13.76
CA PHE A 144 -0.99 -17.14 13.60
C PHE A 144 -1.69 -16.01 12.83
N SER A 145 -2.22 -16.27 11.64
CA SER A 145 -2.93 -15.25 10.86
C SER A 145 -4.12 -14.63 11.60
N TYR A 146 -4.88 -15.44 12.33
CA TYR A 146 -5.97 -14.93 13.16
C TYR A 146 -5.47 -14.00 14.26
N ASN A 147 -4.38 -14.36 14.94
CA ASN A 147 -3.85 -13.54 16.03
C ASN A 147 -3.19 -12.24 15.55
N GLU A 148 -2.70 -12.22 14.32
CA GLU A 148 -2.10 -11.03 13.67
C GLU A 148 -3.12 -10.23 12.83
N ASP A 149 -4.41 -10.49 13.01
CA ASP A 149 -5.52 -9.83 12.29
C ASP A 149 -5.37 -9.89 10.75
N GLY A 150 -4.74 -10.97 10.28
CA GLY A 150 -4.50 -11.24 8.87
C GLY A 150 -5.53 -12.22 8.28
N LEU A 151 -5.44 -12.37 6.95
CA LEU A 151 -6.18 -13.40 6.23
C LEU A 151 -5.43 -14.74 6.29
N PRO A 152 -6.11 -15.88 6.47
CA PRO A 152 -5.47 -17.18 6.48
C PRO A 152 -4.98 -17.57 5.07
N VAL A 153 -3.74 -18.09 4.97
CA VAL A 153 -3.21 -18.63 3.70
C VAL A 153 -3.76 -20.02 3.35
N ALA A 154 -4.38 -20.72 4.31
CA ALA A 154 -4.96 -22.01 4.06
C ALA A 154 -6.21 -21.89 3.20
N ALA A 155 -6.23 -22.55 2.03
CA ALA A 155 -7.35 -22.49 1.10
C ALA A 155 -8.67 -22.90 1.76
N GLY A 156 -9.69 -22.06 1.59
CA GLY A 156 -11.03 -22.26 2.14
C GLY A 156 -11.18 -21.95 3.64
N SER A 157 -10.15 -21.44 4.32
CA SER A 157 -10.28 -20.89 5.65
C SER A 157 -10.85 -19.46 5.60
N THR A 158 -11.78 -19.16 6.51
CA THR A 158 -12.38 -17.83 6.68
C THR A 158 -12.19 -17.32 8.12
N ASP A 159 -11.22 -17.89 8.83
CA ASP A 159 -10.98 -17.57 10.23
C ASP A 159 -10.21 -16.27 10.36
N THR A 160 -10.91 -15.15 10.58
CA THR A 160 -10.36 -13.80 10.75
C THR A 160 -11.01 -13.13 11.95
N LYS A 161 -10.28 -12.26 12.65
CA LYS A 161 -10.85 -11.39 13.70
C LYS A 161 -11.52 -10.15 13.10
N LEU A 162 -10.85 -9.51 12.13
CA LEU A 162 -11.36 -8.32 11.48
C LEU A 162 -12.43 -8.69 10.45
N SER A 163 -13.47 -7.87 10.37
CA SER A 163 -14.42 -7.94 9.27
C SER A 163 -13.87 -7.15 8.10
N PHE A 164 -13.91 -7.78 6.94
CA PHE A 164 -13.61 -7.16 5.66
C PHE A 164 -14.88 -7.03 4.79
N ASP A 165 -16.04 -6.91 5.45
CA ASP A 165 -17.33 -6.77 4.75
C ASP A 165 -17.34 -5.49 3.89
N GLY A 166 -17.80 -5.62 2.67
CA GLY A 166 -17.87 -4.52 1.72
C GLY A 166 -16.55 -4.19 1.00
N VAL A 167 -15.49 -4.98 1.24
CA VAL A 167 -14.21 -4.84 0.55
C VAL A 167 -14.01 -5.99 -0.43
N THR A 168 -13.66 -5.66 -1.66
CA THR A 168 -13.24 -6.63 -2.67
C THR A 168 -11.71 -6.70 -2.70
N PHE A 169 -11.16 -7.89 -2.45
CA PHE A 169 -9.72 -8.11 -2.55
C PHE A 169 -9.30 -8.30 -3.99
N LEU A 170 -8.28 -7.54 -4.40
CA LEU A 170 -7.62 -7.69 -5.69
C LEU A 170 -6.30 -8.44 -5.52
N GLU A 171 -6.10 -9.46 -6.37
CA GLU A 171 -4.80 -10.10 -6.55
C GLU A 171 -4.14 -9.45 -7.77
N ASP A 172 -2.92 -8.94 -7.59
CA ASP A 172 -2.18 -8.27 -8.66
C ASP A 172 -1.84 -9.26 -9.77
N GLU A 173 -2.24 -8.95 -10.99
CA GLU A 173 -1.80 -9.71 -12.16
C GLU A 173 -0.31 -9.40 -12.44
N PRO A 174 0.47 -10.38 -12.89
CA PRO A 174 1.86 -10.15 -13.26
C PRO A 174 1.97 -9.23 -14.48
N ALA A 175 3.15 -8.67 -14.68
CA ALA A 175 3.49 -7.93 -15.90
C ALA A 175 3.30 -8.80 -17.16
N LEU A 176 3.10 -8.17 -18.30
CA LEU A 176 3.04 -8.86 -19.58
C LEU A 176 4.40 -9.47 -19.92
N ALA A 177 4.38 -10.55 -20.69
CA ALA A 177 5.60 -11.25 -21.09
C ALA A 177 6.54 -10.32 -21.89
N GLY A 178 7.75 -10.13 -21.37
CA GLY A 178 8.76 -9.22 -21.94
C GLY A 178 8.71 -7.81 -21.37
N GLU A 179 7.82 -7.53 -20.41
CA GLU A 179 7.65 -6.23 -19.75
C GLU A 179 7.88 -6.32 -18.23
N GLU A 180 8.46 -7.42 -17.76
CA GLU A 180 8.61 -7.72 -16.33
C GLU A 180 9.43 -6.66 -15.60
N ASP A 181 10.31 -5.96 -16.29
CA ASP A 181 11.19 -4.93 -15.74
C ASP A 181 10.70 -3.49 -15.97
N PHE A 182 9.69 -3.27 -16.82
CA PHE A 182 9.28 -1.92 -17.24
C PHE A 182 8.91 -1.01 -16.07
N LEU A 183 8.14 -1.49 -15.10
CA LEU A 183 7.77 -0.67 -13.96
C LEU A 183 8.99 -0.25 -13.13
N ASN A 184 9.98 -1.11 -12.98
CA ASN A 184 11.22 -0.79 -12.28
C ASN A 184 12.07 0.21 -13.06
N GLU A 185 12.17 0.04 -14.39
CA GLU A 185 12.87 0.97 -15.28
C GLU A 185 12.21 2.35 -15.26
N MET A 186 10.87 2.40 -15.35
CA MET A 186 10.10 3.63 -15.23
C MET A 186 10.34 4.35 -13.91
N ASN A 187 10.31 3.61 -12.80
CA ASN A 187 10.55 4.18 -11.47
C ASN A 187 11.98 4.70 -11.30
N ALA A 188 12.96 4.00 -11.87
CA ALA A 188 14.36 4.41 -11.80
C ALA A 188 14.63 5.68 -12.64
N GLU A 189 14.10 5.74 -13.86
CA GLU A 189 14.33 6.86 -14.77
C GLU A 189 13.54 8.11 -14.35
N SER A 190 12.28 7.95 -13.94
CA SER A 190 11.46 9.07 -13.44
C SER A 190 11.84 9.51 -12.02
N GLU A 191 12.61 8.71 -11.28
CA GLU A 191 12.92 8.88 -9.85
C GLU A 191 11.69 8.91 -8.93
N LEU A 192 10.50 8.48 -9.39
CA LEU A 192 9.28 8.51 -8.59
C LEU A 192 9.20 7.38 -7.57
N ASN A 193 9.72 6.20 -7.89
CA ASN A 193 9.75 5.00 -7.01
C ASN A 193 8.39 4.64 -6.37
N ILE A 194 7.31 4.80 -7.10
CA ILE A 194 5.94 4.66 -6.60
C ILE A 194 5.57 3.24 -6.17
N ASN A 195 6.35 2.22 -6.60
CA ASN A 195 6.08 0.81 -6.30
C ASN A 195 6.89 0.25 -5.12
N ALA A 196 7.92 0.95 -4.66
CA ALA A 196 8.91 0.41 -3.73
C ALA A 196 9.19 1.30 -2.51
N GLY A 197 8.19 1.98 -2.00
CA GLY A 197 8.38 2.91 -0.89
C GLY A 197 9.09 4.17 -1.36
N GLY A 198 8.51 4.86 -2.32
CA GLY A 198 8.97 6.13 -2.89
C GLY A 198 8.95 7.30 -1.92
N ASP A 199 9.52 7.07 -0.74
CA ASP A 199 9.39 7.95 0.42
C ASP A 199 9.80 9.38 0.10
N SER A 200 10.87 9.59 -0.65
CA SER A 200 11.36 10.95 -0.95
C SER A 200 10.38 11.79 -1.77
N LYS A 201 9.70 11.20 -2.72
CA LYS A 201 8.73 11.93 -3.56
C LYS A 201 7.39 12.11 -2.83
N ILE A 202 6.97 11.12 -2.05
CA ILE A 202 5.79 11.22 -1.18
C ILE A 202 6.04 12.25 -0.09
N GLN A 203 7.21 12.26 0.53
CA GLN A 203 7.62 13.27 1.50
C GLN A 203 7.62 14.68 0.88
N ALA A 204 8.02 14.83 -0.37
CA ALA A 204 7.96 16.11 -1.08
C ALA A 204 6.53 16.65 -1.20
N ILE A 205 5.50 15.78 -1.36
CA ILE A 205 4.09 16.21 -1.32
C ILE A 205 3.78 16.86 0.04
N ILE A 206 4.20 16.23 1.13
CA ILE A 206 4.00 16.73 2.50
C ILE A 206 4.72 18.06 2.70
N GLU A 207 5.98 18.14 2.29
CA GLU A 207 6.79 19.36 2.40
C GLU A 207 6.17 20.53 1.63
N HIS A 208 5.76 20.32 0.38
CA HIS A 208 5.12 21.36 -0.43
C HIS A 208 3.78 21.79 0.13
N ALA A 209 2.97 20.83 0.62
CA ALA A 209 1.70 21.16 1.27
C ALA A 209 1.90 21.97 2.55
N SER A 210 2.89 21.60 3.38
CA SER A 210 3.22 22.31 4.62
C SER A 210 3.78 23.71 4.38
N ASN A 211 4.63 23.88 3.37
CA ASN A 211 5.22 25.17 3.00
C ASN A 211 4.27 26.07 2.21
N GLY A 212 3.28 25.49 1.54
CA GLY A 212 2.36 26.22 0.64
C GLY A 212 3.05 26.82 -0.58
N ASP A 213 4.17 26.24 -1.01
CA ASP A 213 4.99 26.75 -2.12
C ASP A 213 4.66 26.14 -3.48
N LYS A 214 3.97 24.99 -3.51
CA LYS A 214 3.39 24.39 -4.72
C LYS A 214 1.98 23.89 -4.45
N THR A 215 1.13 24.02 -5.44
CA THR A 215 -0.18 23.37 -5.46
C THR A 215 -0.05 21.88 -5.75
N PHE A 216 -1.05 21.10 -5.37
CA PHE A 216 -1.06 19.67 -5.67
C PHE A 216 -1.04 19.39 -7.18
N ASP A 217 -1.77 20.17 -7.97
CA ASP A 217 -1.77 20.05 -9.43
C ASP A 217 -0.37 20.27 -10.02
N GLU A 218 0.37 21.28 -9.55
CA GLU A 218 1.76 21.51 -10.01
C GLU A 218 2.67 20.32 -9.71
N ILE A 219 2.52 19.68 -8.55
CA ILE A 219 3.29 18.47 -8.20
C ILE A 219 2.95 17.31 -9.13
N MET A 220 1.68 17.07 -9.38
CA MET A 220 1.22 15.99 -10.26
C MET A 220 1.58 16.22 -11.72
N ASP A 221 1.60 17.46 -12.19
CA ASP A 221 2.08 17.83 -13.53
C ASP A 221 3.57 17.57 -13.67
N GLU A 222 4.39 17.85 -12.65
CA GLU A 222 5.81 17.50 -12.63
C GLU A 222 6.01 15.98 -12.68
N TRP A 223 5.19 15.21 -11.95
CA TRP A 223 5.25 13.75 -11.98
C TRP A 223 4.86 13.18 -13.33
N ASN A 224 3.80 13.70 -13.96
CA ASN A 224 3.41 13.33 -15.32
C ASN A 224 4.52 13.63 -16.33
N THR A 225 5.19 14.77 -16.19
CA THR A 225 6.33 15.12 -17.04
C THR A 225 7.48 14.12 -16.87
N ALA A 226 7.90 13.84 -15.63
CA ALA A 226 8.96 12.88 -15.36
C ALA A 226 8.59 11.45 -15.85
N TRP A 227 7.33 11.06 -15.74
CA TRP A 227 6.84 9.78 -16.23
C TRP A 227 6.89 9.69 -17.75
N SER A 228 6.43 10.74 -18.45
CA SER A 228 6.47 10.83 -19.92
C SER A 228 7.90 10.79 -20.46
N ASP A 229 8.82 11.53 -19.82
CA ASP A 229 10.25 11.52 -20.19
C ASP A 229 10.86 10.12 -20.01
N ALA A 230 10.48 9.42 -18.94
CA ALA A 230 10.91 8.05 -18.68
C ALA A 230 10.33 7.05 -19.71
N GLN A 231 9.06 7.21 -20.13
CA GLN A 231 8.46 6.41 -21.20
C GLN A 231 9.25 6.60 -22.52
N GLU A 232 9.55 7.84 -22.87
CA GLU A 232 10.34 8.14 -24.10
C GLU A 232 11.74 7.56 -24.01
N SER A 233 12.46 7.75 -22.88
CA SER A 233 13.82 7.23 -22.66
C SER A 233 13.90 5.71 -22.78
N ASN A 234 12.90 4.99 -22.23
CA ASN A 234 12.85 3.54 -22.26
C ASN A 234 12.17 2.96 -23.52
N GLY A 235 11.66 3.83 -24.41
CA GLY A 235 10.99 3.42 -25.64
C GLY A 235 9.69 2.67 -25.40
N ILE A 236 8.99 2.97 -24.30
CA ILE A 236 7.71 2.36 -23.92
C ILE A 236 6.57 2.99 -24.73
N GLU A 237 5.75 2.17 -25.37
CA GLU A 237 4.60 2.64 -26.14
C GLU A 237 3.48 3.09 -25.20
N VAL A 238 3.00 4.31 -25.38
CA VAL A 238 1.85 4.87 -24.67
C VAL A 238 0.57 4.50 -25.42
N THR A 239 -0.32 3.77 -24.77
CA THR A 239 -1.55 3.21 -25.39
C THR A 239 -2.84 3.64 -24.68
N GLU A 240 -2.77 4.18 -23.47
CA GLU A 240 -3.94 4.60 -22.65
C GLU A 240 -3.84 6.08 -22.21
#